data_fd755eb0594ff5ce18891166a0fd61f5
#
_entry.id   fd755eb0594ff5ce18891166a0fd61f5
#
_cell.length_a   1.000
_cell.length_b   1.000
_cell.length_c   1.000
_cell.angle_alpha   90.00
_cell.angle_beta   90.00
_cell.angle_gamma   90.00
#
_symmetry.space_group_name_H-M   'P 1'
#
loop_
_entity.id
_entity.type
_entity.pdbx_description
1 polymer ?
#
loop_
_entity_poly.entity_id
_entity_poly.type
_entity_poly.pdbx_seq_one_letter_code
_entity_poly.pdbx_strand_id
1 'polypeptide(L)'
;LYRENEFDPNTLEDAIKNNLNLQEVSYDKLSINDKRKGNLRRFSAGTVAEIKISEQCTYFFLGLSKFDKNLKASTSEEEYVLAMMRLLEFCNERSQQFPVVMPLIGAGLSRTKKSEKDILNYIIGLVKMNRELINYDLHIIVRDNGKESIAITDL
;
A
#
# COMPACT_ATOMS: atom_id res chain seq x y z
N LEU A 1 3.38 -2.59 9.91
CA LEU A 1 3.38 -3.38 8.74
C LEU A 1 3.38 -4.85 9.15
N TYR A 2 3.81 -5.77 8.43
CA TYR A 2 3.64 -7.19 8.60
C TYR A 2 4.31 -7.75 9.86
N ARG A 3 3.80 -8.82 10.38
CA ARG A 3 4.51 -9.65 11.34
C ARG A 3 5.63 -10.34 10.57
N GLU A 4 6.86 -10.14 10.94
CA GLU A 4 7.95 -10.94 10.39
C GLU A 4 7.58 -12.42 10.57
N ASN A 5 7.44 -13.15 9.46
CA ASN A 5 7.16 -14.59 9.39
C ASN A 5 5.71 -15.06 9.67
N GLU A 6 4.72 -14.17 9.74
CA GLU A 6 3.31 -14.56 9.92
C GLU A 6 2.43 -14.03 8.78
N PHE A 7 2.72 -14.41 7.55
CA PHE A 7 1.85 -14.15 6.40
C PHE A 7 0.87 -15.30 6.21
N ASP A 8 -0.33 -14.98 5.74
CA ASP A 8 -1.27 -16.03 5.35
C ASP A 8 -0.68 -16.82 4.17
N PRO A 9 -0.71 -18.16 4.21
CA PRO A 9 -0.23 -18.99 3.12
C PRO A 9 -0.90 -18.61 1.78
N ASN A 10 -0.14 -18.68 0.69
CA ASN A 10 -0.58 -18.34 -0.67
C ASN A 10 -0.88 -16.86 -0.90
N THR A 11 -0.45 -15.95 -0.03
CA THR A 11 -0.46 -14.52 -0.30
C THR A 11 0.82 -14.10 -1.03
N LEU A 12 0.76 -12.93 -1.67
CA LEU A 12 1.95 -12.34 -2.30
C LEU A 12 3.06 -12.09 -1.26
N GLU A 13 2.67 -11.66 -0.07
CA GLU A 13 3.57 -11.42 1.06
C GLU A 13 4.29 -12.70 1.48
N ASP A 14 3.59 -13.84 1.54
CA ASP A 14 4.21 -15.13 1.86
C ASP A 14 5.24 -15.55 0.80
N ALA A 15 4.94 -15.32 -0.47
CA ALA A 15 5.85 -15.64 -1.57
C ALA A 15 7.17 -14.88 -1.52
N ILE A 16 7.20 -13.68 -0.94
CA ILE A 16 8.37 -12.79 -0.91
C ILE A 16 8.98 -12.60 0.47
N LYS A 17 8.42 -13.21 1.51
CA LYS A 17 8.86 -13.02 2.92
C LYS A 17 10.37 -13.21 3.14
N ASN A 18 10.98 -14.10 2.38
CA ASN A 18 12.42 -14.37 2.49
C ASN A 18 13.29 -13.28 1.85
N ASN A 19 12.71 -12.45 0.99
CA ASN A 19 13.39 -11.36 0.29
C ASN A 19 13.11 -9.99 0.95
N LEU A 20 12.22 -9.95 1.96
CA LEU A 20 11.82 -8.74 2.64
C LEU A 20 12.88 -8.33 3.67
N ASN A 21 13.70 -7.34 3.33
CA ASN A 21 14.66 -6.73 4.25
C ASN A 21 14.17 -5.34 4.67
N LEU A 22 13.71 -5.22 5.92
CA LEU A 22 13.22 -3.98 6.51
C LEU A 22 14.24 -3.32 7.46
N GLN A 23 15.50 -3.76 7.46
CA GLN A 23 16.52 -3.26 8.40
C GLN A 23 16.86 -1.77 8.18
N GLU A 24 16.77 -1.31 6.93
CA GLU A 24 17.07 0.07 6.54
C GLU A 24 15.88 1.02 6.66
N VAL A 25 14.69 0.49 6.98
CA VAL A 25 13.46 1.29 7.04
C VAL A 25 13.25 1.80 8.46
N SER A 26 13.15 3.11 8.61
CA SER A 26 12.91 3.76 9.92
C SER A 26 11.58 3.34 10.54
N TYR A 27 11.56 3.06 11.82
CA TYR A 27 10.37 2.62 12.56
C TYR A 27 10.34 3.12 13.99
N ASP A 28 9.13 3.19 14.57
CA ASP A 28 8.90 3.42 15.98
C ASP A 28 8.86 2.10 16.75
N LYS A 29 9.59 2.02 17.84
CA LYS A 29 9.54 0.86 18.73
C LYS A 29 8.34 0.97 19.66
N LEU A 30 7.42 0.01 19.55
CA LEU A 30 6.24 -0.10 20.40
C LEU A 30 6.55 -0.84 21.71
N SER A 31 5.79 -0.54 22.75
CA SER A 31 5.76 -1.31 23.99
C SER A 31 4.72 -2.43 23.93
N ILE A 32 4.80 -3.37 24.89
CA ILE A 32 3.77 -4.42 25.07
C ILE A 32 2.39 -3.80 25.38
N ASN A 33 2.36 -2.62 26.00
CA ASN A 33 1.11 -1.91 26.28
C ASN A 33 0.43 -1.36 25.02
N ASP A 34 1.22 -1.01 24.00
CA ASP A 34 0.73 -0.52 22.72
C ASP A 34 0.23 -1.65 21.82
N LYS A 35 0.84 -2.84 21.95
CA LYS A 35 0.52 -3.99 21.12
C LYS A 35 0.85 -5.29 21.84
N ARG A 36 -0.17 -6.13 22.05
CA ARG A 36 -0.05 -7.37 22.84
C ARG A 36 0.63 -8.53 22.12
N LYS A 37 0.62 -8.57 20.79
CA LYS A 37 1.13 -9.68 19.96
C LYS A 37 1.77 -9.16 18.67
N GLY A 38 2.67 -9.94 18.11
CA GLY A 38 3.33 -9.67 16.85
C GLY A 38 4.51 -8.71 16.97
N ASN A 39 5.00 -8.24 15.84
CA ASN A 39 6.17 -7.37 15.79
C ASN A 39 5.89 -6.01 16.47
N LEU A 40 6.83 -5.56 17.29
CA LEU A 40 6.78 -4.29 18.03
C LEU A 40 7.38 -3.12 17.23
N ARG A 41 7.62 -3.27 15.94
CA ARG A 41 8.03 -2.19 15.04
C ARG A 41 6.81 -1.60 14.34
N ARG A 42 6.69 -0.28 14.35
CA ARG A 42 5.65 0.47 13.63
C ARG A 42 6.30 1.39 12.62
N PHE A 43 5.96 1.20 11.37
CA PHE A 43 6.36 2.09 10.28
C PHE A 43 5.32 3.19 10.10
N SER A 44 5.77 4.38 9.74
CA SER A 44 4.87 5.51 9.45
C SER A 44 3.97 5.22 8.24
N ALA A 45 2.78 5.81 8.21
CA ALA A 45 1.92 5.75 7.03
C ALA A 45 2.66 6.30 5.79
N GLY A 46 2.57 5.58 4.68
CA GLY A 46 3.27 5.93 3.44
C GLY A 46 4.74 5.47 3.39
N THR A 47 5.23 4.73 4.39
CA THR A 47 6.53 4.06 4.26
C THR A 47 6.45 3.03 3.15
N VAL A 48 7.37 3.09 2.18
CA VAL A 48 7.46 2.13 1.08
C VAL A 48 8.75 1.33 1.22
N ALA A 49 8.65 0.01 1.12
CA ALA A 49 9.79 -0.88 1.02
C ALA A 49 9.90 -1.42 -0.40
N GLU A 50 11.07 -1.30 -1.00
CA GLU A 50 11.37 -1.80 -2.34
C GLU A 50 11.98 -3.19 -2.24
N ILE A 51 11.47 -4.13 -3.04
CA ILE A 51 11.97 -5.51 -3.10
C ILE A 51 12.15 -5.90 -4.56
N LYS A 52 13.39 -6.04 -4.97
CA LYS A 52 13.74 -6.54 -6.29
C LYS A 52 13.59 -8.06 -6.33
N ILE A 53 12.68 -8.56 -7.16
CA ILE A 53 12.44 -9.99 -7.34
C ILE A 53 13.28 -10.53 -8.51
N SER A 54 13.39 -9.76 -9.59
CA SER A 54 14.21 -10.07 -10.76
C SER A 54 14.67 -8.79 -11.44
N GLU A 55 15.43 -8.90 -12.51
CA GLU A 55 15.81 -7.74 -13.34
C GLU A 55 14.61 -7.02 -13.96
N GLN A 56 13.48 -7.70 -14.08
CA GLN A 56 12.26 -7.19 -14.74
C GLN A 56 11.11 -6.95 -13.78
N CYS A 57 11.28 -7.26 -12.49
CA CYS A 57 10.18 -7.18 -11.52
C CYS A 57 10.65 -6.69 -10.16
N THR A 58 10.10 -5.57 -9.73
CA THR A 58 10.29 -4.99 -8.41
C THR A 58 8.94 -4.77 -7.75
N TYR A 59 8.80 -5.13 -6.48
CA TYR A 59 7.62 -4.85 -5.68
C TYR A 59 7.85 -3.67 -4.75
N PHE A 60 6.84 -2.80 -4.67
CA PHE A 60 6.77 -1.69 -3.72
C PHE A 60 5.72 -1.99 -2.65
N PHE A 61 6.15 -2.18 -1.41
CA PHE A 61 5.30 -2.50 -0.26
C PHE A 61 4.95 -1.25 0.52
N LEU A 62 3.68 -0.85 0.44
CA LEU A 62 3.18 0.34 1.11
C LEU A 62 2.73 0.04 2.55
N GLY A 63 3.25 0.78 3.51
CA GLY A 63 2.75 0.85 4.87
C GLY A 63 1.50 1.72 4.94
N LEU A 64 0.31 1.11 4.85
CA LEU A 64 -0.95 1.84 4.81
C LEU A 64 -1.64 1.88 6.17
N SER A 65 -1.82 0.73 6.81
CA SER A 65 -2.64 0.59 8.01
C SER A 65 -1.79 0.36 9.25
N LYS A 66 -2.23 0.89 10.38
CA LYS A 66 -1.70 0.56 11.71
C LYS A 66 -2.60 -0.43 12.42
N PHE A 67 -2.00 -1.31 13.22
CA PHE A 67 -2.75 -2.22 14.08
C PHE A 67 -2.84 -1.66 15.50
N ASP A 68 -4.03 -1.71 16.07
CA ASP A 68 -4.26 -1.40 17.49
C ASP A 68 -3.78 -2.55 18.41
N LYS A 69 -3.95 -2.37 19.72
CA LYS A 69 -3.63 -3.39 20.73
C LYS A 69 -4.36 -4.73 20.55
N ASN A 70 -5.48 -4.74 19.84
CA ASN A 70 -6.29 -5.93 19.55
C ASN A 70 -6.02 -6.49 18.15
N LEU A 71 -4.98 -6.02 17.46
CA LEU A 71 -4.61 -6.38 16.09
C LEU A 71 -5.70 -6.01 15.06
N LYS A 72 -6.45 -4.96 15.34
CA LYS A 72 -7.41 -4.39 14.40
C LYS A 72 -6.70 -3.37 13.51
N ALA A 73 -6.69 -3.61 12.21
CA ALA A 73 -6.15 -2.65 11.25
C ALA A 73 -7.06 -1.43 11.14
N SER A 74 -6.48 -0.25 11.04
CA SER A 74 -7.18 1.01 10.76
C SER A 74 -6.28 1.98 10.01
N THR A 75 -6.92 2.85 9.21
CA THR A 75 -6.26 3.93 8.48
C THR A 75 -7.19 5.13 8.53
N SER A 76 -6.72 6.27 9.01
CA SER A 76 -7.48 7.51 8.92
C SER A 76 -7.46 8.06 7.49
N GLU A 77 -8.32 9.02 7.19
CA GLU A 77 -8.35 9.63 5.88
C GLU A 77 -7.04 10.38 5.59
N GLU A 78 -6.53 11.12 6.56
CA GLU A 78 -5.26 11.83 6.46
C GLU A 78 -4.08 10.88 6.27
N GLU A 79 -4.06 9.76 7.00
CA GLU A 79 -3.03 8.71 6.83
C GLU A 79 -3.10 8.09 5.44
N TYR A 80 -4.31 7.90 4.91
CA TYR A 80 -4.51 7.37 3.56
C TYR A 80 -4.00 8.34 2.48
N VAL A 81 -4.38 9.62 2.59
CA VAL A 81 -3.91 10.69 1.69
C VAL A 81 -2.38 10.74 1.67
N LEU A 82 -1.79 10.83 2.85
CA LEU A 82 -0.34 10.90 3.00
C LEU A 82 0.36 9.66 2.43
N ALA A 83 -0.20 8.47 2.68
CA ALA A 83 0.37 7.22 2.19
C ALA A 83 0.33 7.15 0.66
N MET A 84 -0.77 7.56 0.05
CA MET A 84 -0.91 7.57 -1.41
C MET A 84 0.02 8.59 -2.07
N MET A 85 0.14 9.80 -1.50
CA MET A 85 1.06 10.82 -2.01
C MET A 85 2.51 10.31 -1.98
N ARG A 86 2.96 9.78 -0.86
CA ARG A 86 4.30 9.21 -0.71
C ARG A 86 4.55 8.01 -1.65
N LEU A 87 3.52 7.20 -1.89
CA LEU A 87 3.63 6.10 -2.86
C LEU A 87 3.86 6.63 -4.27
N LEU A 88 3.08 7.63 -4.70
CA LEU A 88 3.23 8.22 -6.04
C LEU A 88 4.61 8.88 -6.23
N GLU A 89 5.08 9.62 -5.22
CA GLU A 89 6.43 10.20 -5.20
C GLU A 89 7.51 9.10 -5.29
N PHE A 90 7.39 8.06 -4.46
CA PHE A 90 8.33 6.94 -4.47
C PHE A 90 8.36 6.21 -5.83
N CYS A 91 7.19 5.98 -6.42
CA CYS A 91 7.11 5.39 -7.76
C CYS A 91 7.77 6.29 -8.81
N ASN A 92 7.60 7.62 -8.72
CA ASN A 92 8.23 8.55 -9.62
C ASN A 92 9.77 8.51 -9.55
N GLU A 93 10.32 8.37 -8.36
CA GLU A 93 11.76 8.29 -8.13
C GLU A 93 12.36 6.92 -8.50
N ARG A 94 11.60 5.84 -8.30
CA ARG A 94 12.14 4.48 -8.30
C ARG A 94 11.68 3.60 -9.46
N SER A 95 10.59 3.95 -10.16
CA SER A 95 10.10 3.16 -11.30
C SER A 95 11.03 3.15 -12.51
N GLN A 96 11.95 4.11 -12.60
CA GLN A 96 12.82 4.29 -13.78
C GLN A 96 12.00 4.39 -15.10
N GLN A 97 10.81 5.00 -15.02
CA GLN A 97 9.82 5.11 -16.09
C GLN A 97 9.19 3.78 -16.55
N PHE A 98 9.47 2.68 -15.88
CA PHE A 98 8.75 1.43 -16.12
C PHE A 98 7.29 1.55 -15.63
N PRO A 99 6.36 0.82 -16.27
CA PRO A 99 4.96 0.81 -15.86
C PRO A 99 4.81 0.35 -14.40
N VAL A 100 3.99 1.06 -13.64
CA VAL A 100 3.64 0.70 -12.26
C VAL A 100 2.24 0.13 -12.25
N VAL A 101 2.10 -1.06 -11.70
CA VAL A 101 0.82 -1.77 -11.57
C VAL A 101 0.43 -1.82 -10.10
N MET A 102 -0.75 -1.31 -9.74
CA MET A 102 -1.24 -1.35 -8.38
C MET A 102 -2.72 -1.77 -8.30
N PRO A 103 -3.14 -2.50 -7.24
CA PRO A 103 -4.55 -2.74 -6.99
C PRO A 103 -5.24 -1.47 -6.47
N LEU A 104 -6.58 -1.52 -6.30
CA LEU A 104 -7.32 -0.51 -5.55
C LEU A 104 -6.90 -0.53 -4.07
N ILE A 105 -5.85 0.23 -3.77
CA ILE A 105 -5.29 0.31 -2.41
C ILE A 105 -6.34 0.94 -1.48
N GLY A 106 -6.66 0.24 -0.40
CA GLY A 106 -7.65 0.70 0.57
C GLY A 106 -9.05 0.07 0.42
N ALA A 107 -9.34 -0.61 -0.69
CA ALA A 107 -10.63 -1.27 -0.94
C ALA A 107 -10.83 -2.60 -0.18
N GLY A 108 -9.81 -3.07 0.52
CA GLY A 108 -9.83 -4.36 1.21
C GLY A 108 -9.84 -4.25 2.73
N LEU A 109 -8.96 -5.03 3.37
CA LEU A 109 -8.84 -5.17 4.83
C LEU A 109 -8.34 -3.93 5.57
N SER A 110 -7.90 -2.89 4.87
CA SER A 110 -7.44 -1.61 5.44
C SER A 110 -8.54 -0.81 6.15
N ARG A 111 -9.81 -1.21 5.99
CA ARG A 111 -10.97 -0.64 6.68
C ARG A 111 -11.13 0.87 6.52
N THR A 112 -10.87 1.38 5.34
CA THR A 112 -11.12 2.79 4.99
C THR A 112 -12.60 3.16 5.02
N LYS A 113 -13.51 2.15 5.04
CA LYS A 113 -14.97 2.30 4.97
C LYS A 113 -15.48 2.96 3.69
N LYS A 114 -14.64 3.09 2.67
CA LYS A 114 -14.99 3.66 1.37
C LYS A 114 -15.33 2.54 0.37
N SER A 115 -16.22 2.81 -0.56
CA SER A 115 -16.51 1.90 -1.67
C SER A 115 -15.31 1.82 -2.64
N GLU A 116 -15.24 0.76 -3.46
CA GLU A 116 -14.21 0.64 -4.49
C GLU A 116 -14.26 1.80 -5.49
N LYS A 117 -15.48 2.26 -5.84
CA LYS A 117 -15.72 3.43 -6.69
C LYS A 117 -15.14 4.70 -6.07
N ASP A 118 -15.42 4.96 -4.79
CA ASP A 118 -14.91 6.16 -4.10
C ASP A 118 -13.39 6.16 -4.03
N ILE A 119 -12.79 4.99 -3.78
CA ILE A 119 -11.34 4.83 -3.74
C ILE A 119 -10.73 5.07 -5.11
N LEU A 120 -11.32 4.49 -6.16
CA LEU A 120 -10.84 4.70 -7.52
C LEU A 120 -10.90 6.17 -7.92
N ASN A 121 -12.05 6.83 -7.69
CA ASN A 121 -12.21 8.27 -7.98
C ASN A 121 -11.21 9.11 -7.20
N TYR A 122 -10.95 8.76 -5.96
CA TYR A 122 -9.96 9.44 -5.14
C TYR A 122 -8.54 9.29 -5.72
N ILE A 123 -8.14 8.06 -6.09
CA ILE A 123 -6.82 7.80 -6.70
C ILE A 123 -6.68 8.57 -8.02
N ILE A 124 -7.70 8.53 -8.87
CA ILE A 124 -7.72 9.28 -10.14
C ILE A 124 -7.59 10.78 -9.88
N GLY A 125 -8.31 11.31 -8.88
CA GLY A 125 -8.21 12.71 -8.48
C GLY A 125 -6.79 13.08 -8.05
N LEU A 126 -6.15 12.27 -7.20
CA LEU A 126 -4.77 12.48 -6.79
C LEU A 126 -3.79 12.47 -7.97
N VAL A 127 -3.94 11.51 -8.88
CA VAL A 127 -3.09 11.41 -10.09
C VAL A 127 -3.28 12.64 -10.96
N LYS A 128 -4.52 13.08 -11.20
CA LYS A 128 -4.80 14.30 -12.01
C LYS A 128 -4.20 15.56 -11.37
N MET A 129 -4.29 15.70 -10.05
CA MET A 129 -3.73 16.84 -9.32
C MET A 129 -2.19 16.86 -9.30
N ASN A 130 -1.56 15.69 -9.38
CA ASN A 130 -0.11 15.54 -9.34
C ASN A 130 0.49 15.08 -10.68
N ARG A 131 -0.19 15.38 -11.78
CA ARG A 131 0.19 14.90 -13.12
C ARG A 131 1.63 15.24 -13.50
N GLU A 132 2.13 16.39 -13.06
CA GLU A 132 3.49 16.84 -13.37
C GLU A 132 4.58 16.04 -12.63
N LEU A 133 4.20 15.36 -11.55
CA LEU A 133 5.09 14.50 -10.75
C LEU A 133 5.09 13.05 -11.22
N ILE A 134 4.21 12.66 -12.17
CA ILE A 134 4.07 11.28 -12.61
C ILE A 134 4.69 11.12 -13.99
N ASN A 135 5.84 10.47 -14.05
CA ASN A 135 6.62 10.24 -15.27
C ASN A 135 6.60 8.77 -15.72
N TYR A 136 5.63 8.00 -15.27
CA TYR A 136 5.46 6.57 -15.54
C TYR A 136 4.00 6.23 -15.86
N ASP A 137 3.78 5.14 -16.57
CA ASP A 137 2.44 4.61 -16.83
C ASP A 137 1.90 3.94 -15.58
N LEU A 138 0.76 4.41 -15.08
CA LEU A 138 0.10 3.86 -13.90
C LEU A 138 -1.10 3.02 -14.31
N HIS A 139 -1.04 1.71 -14.01
CA HIS A 139 -2.11 0.76 -14.24
C HIS A 139 -2.81 0.40 -12.93
N ILE A 140 -4.08 0.75 -12.79
CA ILE A 140 -4.89 0.40 -11.62
C ILE A 140 -5.71 -0.85 -11.93
N ILE A 141 -5.49 -1.93 -11.15
CA ILE A 141 -6.21 -3.19 -11.30
C ILE A 141 -7.45 -3.18 -10.41
N VAL A 142 -8.61 -3.37 -11.04
CA VAL A 142 -9.90 -3.56 -10.37
C VAL A 142 -10.29 -5.03 -10.45
N ARG A 143 -10.79 -5.60 -9.34
CA ARG A 143 -11.27 -7.00 -9.30
C ARG A 143 -12.51 -7.17 -10.18
N ASP A 144 -12.73 -8.37 -10.71
CA ASP A 144 -13.89 -8.64 -11.56
C ASP A 144 -15.23 -8.37 -10.87
N ASN A 145 -15.37 -8.72 -9.60
CA ASN A 145 -16.57 -8.42 -8.82
C ASN A 145 -16.73 -6.92 -8.48
N GLY A 146 -15.67 -6.12 -8.61
CA GLY A 146 -15.72 -4.66 -8.44
C GLY A 146 -16.10 -3.92 -9.72
N LYS A 147 -15.96 -4.54 -10.89
CA LYS A 147 -16.29 -3.91 -12.18
C LYS A 147 -17.76 -3.54 -12.32
N GLU A 148 -18.65 -4.33 -11.73
CA GLU A 148 -20.11 -4.07 -11.77
C GLU A 148 -20.50 -2.80 -11.00
N SER A 149 -19.66 -2.36 -10.04
CA SER A 149 -19.89 -1.15 -9.23
C SER A 149 -19.24 0.10 -9.81
N ILE A 150 -18.46 -0.03 -10.89
CA ILE A 150 -17.69 1.07 -11.49
C ILE A 150 -18.09 1.16 -12.97
N ALA A 151 -18.91 2.16 -13.30
CA ALA A 151 -19.22 2.44 -14.70
C ALA A 151 -18.07 3.25 -15.34
N ILE A 152 -17.77 2.96 -16.63
CA ILE A 152 -16.75 3.72 -17.39
C ILE A 152 -17.09 5.22 -17.43
N THR A 153 -18.38 5.56 -17.38
CA THR A 153 -18.86 6.95 -17.32
C THR A 153 -18.54 7.66 -15.99
N ASP A 154 -18.08 6.92 -14.98
CA ASP A 154 -17.74 7.44 -13.66
C ASP A 154 -16.25 7.85 -13.55
N LEU A 155 -15.46 7.64 -14.61
CA LEU A 155 -14.03 7.96 -14.71
C LEU A 155 -13.82 9.26 -15.50
#